data_13e1bc1e2364a9c617872ee1183fcaa9
#
_entry.id   13e1bc1e2364a9c617872ee1183fcaa9
#
_cell.length_a   1.000
_cell.length_b   1.000
_cell.length_c   1.000
_cell.angle_alpha   90.00
_cell.angle_beta   90.00
_cell.angle_gamma   90.00
#
_symmetry.space_group_name_H-M   'P 1'
#
loop_
_entity.id
_entity.type
_entity.pdbx_description
1 polymer ?
#
loop_
_entity_poly.entity_id
_entity_poly.type
_entity_poly.pdbx_seq_one_letter_code
_entity_poly.pdbx_strand_id
1 'polypeptide(L)'
;MHTHIELLDRFMSGKTSPEEERTLLAWFRDPDHKEEIMAFYKSRWEESSGKKLPPKLQGQMFCEIKKRMRQEKKTLEIKKKPHTLWKWLSYAAVALICIGLGIGSHWYNMRQVPPPDPLDYVVLADNGQRASVVLPDGTKVWLNSHTKLNYKSDYGVKERSVSLSGEAYFEVSKDTLRRFLVNAGDMEVEALGTAFNVKAYEEDDEVVTTLFEGSVRTAVGKEFVILSPDESAVFNKSSHCLLYTSDA
;
A
#
# COMPACT_ATOMS: atom_id res chain seq x y z
N MET A 1 54.30 -16.92 -39.87
CA MET A 1 52.90 -16.65 -39.58
C MET A 1 52.10 -17.41 -40.62
N HIS A 2 51.59 -18.64 -40.28
CA HIS A 2 50.78 -19.41 -41.24
C HIS A 2 49.46 -18.68 -41.43
N THR A 3 49.07 -18.43 -42.67
CA THR A 3 47.80 -17.81 -42.98
C THR A 3 46.70 -18.80 -42.54
N HIS A 4 45.60 -18.37 -41.94
CA HIS A 4 44.52 -19.22 -41.49
C HIS A 4 43.99 -20.19 -42.55
N ILE A 5 44.12 -19.80 -43.82
CA ILE A 5 43.82 -20.61 -45.01
C ILE A 5 44.76 -21.82 -45.15
N GLU A 6 46.06 -21.68 -44.86
CA GLU A 6 47.01 -22.82 -44.83
C GLU A 6 46.69 -23.79 -43.69
N LEU A 7 46.30 -23.27 -42.52
CA LEU A 7 45.86 -24.04 -41.39
C LEU A 7 44.58 -24.83 -41.72
N LEU A 8 43.66 -24.23 -42.49
CA LEU A 8 42.45 -24.88 -42.96
C LEU A 8 42.74 -26.03 -43.94
N ASP A 9 43.68 -25.85 -44.84
CA ASP A 9 44.11 -26.89 -45.80
C ASP A 9 44.81 -28.08 -45.08
N ARG A 10 45.63 -27.81 -44.05
CA ARG A 10 46.25 -28.82 -43.20
C ARG A 10 45.21 -29.54 -42.33
N PHE A 11 44.18 -28.84 -41.88
CA PHE A 11 43.06 -29.45 -41.14
C PHE A 11 42.30 -30.41 -42.04
N MET A 12 41.97 -29.99 -43.26
CA MET A 12 41.29 -30.88 -44.23
C MET A 12 42.13 -32.12 -44.60
N SER A 13 43.44 -32.02 -44.48
CA SER A 13 44.37 -33.11 -44.74
C SER A 13 44.68 -33.99 -43.49
N GLY A 14 44.07 -33.66 -42.32
CA GLY A 14 44.27 -34.37 -41.06
C GLY A 14 45.65 -34.22 -40.45
N LYS A 15 46.38 -33.12 -40.73
CA LYS A 15 47.77 -32.84 -40.35
C LYS A 15 47.90 -31.67 -39.37
N THR A 16 46.89 -31.42 -38.55
CA THR A 16 46.87 -30.32 -37.58
C THR A 16 47.12 -30.84 -36.16
N SER A 17 47.75 -29.99 -35.33
CA SER A 17 47.90 -30.21 -33.90
C SER A 17 46.66 -29.74 -33.12
N PRO A 18 46.40 -30.22 -31.88
CA PRO A 18 45.26 -29.78 -31.07
C PRO A 18 45.25 -28.30 -30.74
N GLU A 19 46.40 -27.60 -30.71
CA GLU A 19 46.52 -26.15 -30.50
C GLU A 19 46.15 -25.36 -31.75
N GLU A 20 46.58 -25.87 -32.92
CA GLU A 20 46.20 -25.31 -34.22
C GLU A 20 44.70 -25.44 -34.48
N GLU A 21 44.06 -26.55 -34.06
CA GLU A 21 42.63 -26.74 -34.17
C GLU A 21 41.84 -25.74 -33.31
N ARG A 22 42.32 -25.43 -32.10
CA ARG A 22 41.68 -24.41 -31.24
C ARG A 22 41.75 -23.03 -31.87
N THR A 23 42.89 -22.68 -32.45
CA THR A 23 43.07 -21.42 -33.15
C THR A 23 42.13 -21.32 -34.37
N LEU A 24 42.03 -22.40 -35.12
CA LEU A 24 41.14 -22.48 -36.28
C LEU A 24 39.64 -22.37 -35.86
N LEU A 25 39.25 -23.02 -34.76
CA LEU A 25 37.90 -22.92 -34.24
C LEU A 25 37.54 -21.53 -33.73
N ALA A 26 38.52 -20.80 -33.16
CA ALA A 26 38.33 -19.41 -32.75
C ALA A 26 38.12 -18.51 -33.97
N TRP A 27 38.89 -18.72 -35.02
CA TRP A 27 38.76 -17.99 -36.29
C TRP A 27 37.45 -18.29 -37.01
N PHE A 28 36.94 -19.53 -36.97
CA PHE A 28 35.62 -19.90 -37.51
C PHE A 28 34.43 -19.27 -36.75
N ARG A 29 34.62 -18.91 -35.50
CA ARG A 29 33.59 -18.28 -34.69
C ARG A 29 33.43 -16.78 -34.94
N ASP A 30 34.43 -16.16 -35.56
CA ASP A 30 34.40 -14.75 -35.84
C ASP A 30 33.57 -14.45 -37.10
N PRO A 31 32.50 -13.67 -36.99
CA PRO A 31 31.58 -13.37 -38.09
C PRO A 31 32.26 -12.59 -39.22
N ASP A 32 33.38 -11.86 -38.92
CA ASP A 32 34.09 -11.01 -39.90
C ASP A 32 34.83 -11.84 -40.94
N HIS A 33 35.15 -13.10 -40.65
CA HIS A 33 35.88 -14.00 -41.57
C HIS A 33 34.96 -14.93 -42.39
N LYS A 34 33.67 -14.78 -42.28
CA LYS A 34 32.66 -15.64 -42.92
C LYS A 34 32.80 -15.64 -44.46
N GLU A 35 33.05 -14.50 -45.04
CA GLU A 35 33.22 -14.37 -46.50
C GLU A 35 34.47 -15.06 -47.01
N GLU A 36 35.58 -14.94 -46.31
CA GLU A 36 36.84 -15.58 -46.60
C GLU A 36 36.74 -17.12 -46.52
N ILE A 37 36.11 -17.61 -45.52
CA ILE A 37 35.83 -19.04 -45.33
C ILE A 37 34.95 -19.57 -46.46
N MET A 38 33.89 -18.84 -46.82
CA MET A 38 33.01 -19.25 -47.91
C MET A 38 33.68 -19.22 -49.27
N ALA A 39 34.56 -18.24 -49.54
CA ALA A 39 35.34 -18.18 -50.78
C ALA A 39 36.28 -19.38 -50.89
N PHE A 40 36.95 -19.76 -49.79
CA PHE A 40 37.83 -20.94 -49.77
C PHE A 40 37.02 -22.24 -50.04
N TYR A 41 35.91 -22.44 -49.43
CA TYR A 41 35.08 -23.62 -49.69
C TYR A 41 34.54 -23.65 -51.13
N LYS A 42 34.16 -22.49 -51.66
CA LYS A 42 33.66 -22.40 -53.03
C LYS A 42 34.72 -22.77 -54.06
N SER A 43 35.98 -22.27 -53.92
CA SER A 43 37.10 -22.61 -54.81
C SER A 43 37.43 -24.11 -54.79
N ARG A 44 37.46 -24.70 -53.59
CA ARG A 44 37.70 -26.14 -53.42
C ARG A 44 36.56 -27.01 -53.99
N TRP A 45 35.34 -26.53 -53.86
CA TRP A 45 34.16 -27.21 -54.45
C TRP A 45 34.24 -27.21 -55.98
N GLU A 46 34.60 -26.09 -56.57
CA GLU A 46 34.76 -25.99 -58.03
C GLU A 46 35.91 -26.88 -58.54
N GLU A 47 37.01 -26.96 -57.82
CA GLU A 47 38.13 -27.84 -58.14
C GLU A 47 37.79 -29.32 -57.99
N SER A 48 36.93 -29.68 -57.06
CA SER A 48 36.52 -31.09 -56.82
C SER A 48 35.35 -31.55 -57.69
N SER A 49 34.55 -30.62 -58.25
CA SER A 49 33.33 -30.92 -59.01
C SER A 49 33.57 -31.72 -60.29
N GLY A 50 34.80 -31.82 -60.79
CA GLY A 50 35.18 -32.60 -61.98
C GLY A 50 35.37 -34.12 -61.73
N LYS A 51 35.51 -34.58 -60.47
CA LYS A 51 35.73 -36.00 -60.15
C LYS A 51 34.41 -36.72 -59.87
N LYS A 52 33.88 -37.46 -60.86
CA LYS A 52 32.69 -38.32 -60.61
C LYS A 52 33.06 -39.47 -59.72
N LEU A 53 32.43 -39.58 -58.57
CA LEU A 53 32.53 -40.69 -57.67
C LEU A 53 32.05 -42.01 -58.33
N PRO A 54 32.72 -43.14 -58.08
CA PRO A 54 32.27 -44.45 -58.58
C PRO A 54 30.80 -44.72 -58.13
N PRO A 55 29.95 -45.25 -59.05
CA PRO A 55 28.51 -45.43 -58.75
C PRO A 55 28.24 -46.27 -57.50
N LYS A 56 29.11 -47.20 -57.16
CA LYS A 56 29.03 -48.06 -55.99
C LYS A 56 29.26 -47.25 -54.68
N LEU A 57 30.15 -46.29 -54.70
CA LEU A 57 30.45 -45.43 -53.56
C LEU A 57 29.34 -44.38 -53.34
N GLN A 58 28.79 -43.83 -54.44
CA GLN A 58 27.63 -42.95 -54.36
C GLN A 58 26.44 -43.62 -53.69
N GLY A 59 26.13 -44.87 -54.07
CA GLY A 59 25.04 -45.64 -53.46
C GLY A 59 25.24 -45.87 -51.96
N GLN A 60 26.47 -46.20 -51.54
CA GLN A 60 26.81 -46.44 -50.12
C GLN A 60 26.67 -45.16 -49.31
N MET A 61 27.25 -44.04 -49.81
CA MET A 61 27.14 -42.72 -49.12
C MET A 61 25.70 -42.26 -49.00
N PHE A 62 24.92 -42.42 -50.07
CA PHE A 62 23.50 -42.02 -50.06
C PHE A 62 22.69 -42.88 -49.04
N CYS A 63 22.97 -44.16 -48.94
CA CYS A 63 22.32 -45.03 -47.98
C CYS A 63 22.68 -44.67 -46.54
N GLU A 64 23.97 -44.34 -46.26
CA GLU A 64 24.42 -44.00 -44.95
C GLU A 64 23.90 -42.59 -44.52
N ILE A 65 23.86 -41.62 -45.44
CA ILE A 65 23.25 -40.30 -45.17
C ILE A 65 21.73 -40.46 -44.86
N LYS A 66 21.02 -41.28 -45.66
CA LYS A 66 19.60 -41.55 -45.45
C LYS A 66 19.33 -42.27 -44.12
N LYS A 67 20.23 -43.14 -43.70
CA LYS A 67 20.16 -43.83 -42.43
C LYS A 67 20.37 -42.88 -41.26
N ARG A 68 21.34 -41.95 -41.34
CA ARG A 68 21.60 -40.90 -40.33
C ARG A 68 20.44 -39.93 -40.23
N MET A 69 19.92 -39.43 -41.36
CA MET A 69 18.74 -38.58 -41.39
C MET A 69 17.50 -39.22 -40.79
N ARG A 70 17.38 -40.57 -40.91
CA ARG A 70 16.27 -41.32 -40.34
C ARG A 70 16.44 -41.53 -38.83
N GLN A 71 17.68 -41.62 -38.36
CA GLN A 71 18.02 -41.69 -36.93
C GLN A 71 17.80 -40.32 -36.26
N GLU A 72 18.21 -39.22 -36.87
CA GLU A 72 17.92 -37.87 -36.36
C GLU A 72 16.43 -37.55 -36.28
N LYS A 73 15.64 -37.97 -37.29
CA LYS A 73 14.17 -37.84 -37.21
C LYS A 73 13.56 -38.63 -36.06
N LYS A 74 14.15 -39.78 -35.65
CA LYS A 74 13.66 -40.52 -34.49
C LYS A 74 14.01 -39.87 -33.15
N THR A 75 15.12 -39.16 -33.05
CA THR A 75 15.51 -38.44 -31.84
C THR A 75 14.78 -37.11 -31.68
N LEU A 76 14.19 -36.57 -32.75
CA LEU A 76 13.36 -35.34 -32.75
C LEU A 76 11.85 -35.65 -32.60
N GLU A 77 11.44 -36.89 -32.41
CA GLU A 77 10.14 -37.17 -31.84
C GLU A 77 10.16 -36.72 -30.38
N ILE A 78 10.01 -35.41 -30.21
CA ILE A 78 9.60 -34.79 -28.95
C ILE A 78 8.39 -35.61 -28.50
N LYS A 79 8.55 -36.37 -27.43
CA LYS A 79 7.45 -37.04 -26.71
C LYS A 79 6.38 -35.93 -26.55
N LYS A 80 5.33 -36.00 -27.36
CA LYS A 80 4.14 -35.16 -27.14
C LYS A 80 3.68 -35.53 -25.73
N LYS A 81 4.03 -34.65 -24.76
CA LYS A 81 3.50 -34.74 -23.41
C LYS A 81 2.00 -34.87 -23.53
N PRO A 82 1.36 -35.79 -22.84
CA PRO A 82 -0.07 -35.99 -22.98
C PRO A 82 -0.78 -34.64 -22.69
N HIS A 83 -1.55 -34.16 -23.63
CA HIS A 83 -2.35 -32.92 -23.54
C HIS A 83 -3.30 -32.89 -22.34
N THR A 84 -3.50 -34.04 -21.70
CA THR A 84 -4.25 -34.17 -20.45
C THR A 84 -3.62 -33.41 -19.27
N LEU A 85 -2.31 -33.48 -19.08
CA LEU A 85 -1.65 -32.75 -17.97
C LEU A 85 -1.78 -31.21 -18.12
N TRP A 86 -1.72 -30.71 -19.36
CA TRP A 86 -1.86 -29.27 -19.58
C TRP A 86 -3.30 -28.78 -19.40
N LYS A 87 -4.30 -29.62 -19.69
CA LYS A 87 -5.70 -29.33 -19.36
C LYS A 87 -5.94 -29.28 -17.85
N TRP A 88 -5.35 -30.19 -17.09
CA TRP A 88 -5.43 -30.17 -15.61
C TRP A 88 -4.74 -28.93 -15.02
N LEU A 89 -3.61 -28.51 -15.59
CA LEU A 89 -2.91 -27.28 -15.17
C LEU A 89 -3.73 -26.02 -15.45
N SER A 90 -4.46 -25.96 -16.56
CA SER A 90 -5.34 -24.83 -16.86
C SER A 90 -6.55 -24.75 -15.92
N TYR A 91 -7.14 -25.90 -15.54
CA TYR A 91 -8.21 -25.92 -14.53
C TYR A 91 -7.72 -25.49 -13.15
N ALA A 92 -6.52 -25.91 -12.76
CA ALA A 92 -5.89 -25.48 -11.50
C ALA A 92 -5.64 -23.97 -11.50
N ALA A 93 -5.17 -23.38 -12.60
CA ALA A 93 -4.96 -21.93 -12.72
C ALA A 93 -6.27 -21.17 -12.59
N VAL A 94 -7.35 -21.62 -13.25
CA VAL A 94 -8.67 -20.98 -13.13
C VAL A 94 -9.20 -21.10 -11.70
N ALA A 95 -9.06 -22.25 -11.05
CA ALA A 95 -9.46 -22.43 -9.65
C ALA A 95 -8.71 -21.47 -8.71
N LEU A 96 -7.40 -21.30 -8.89
CA LEU A 96 -6.60 -20.35 -8.09
C LEU A 96 -7.02 -18.90 -8.32
N ILE A 97 -7.35 -18.52 -9.56
CA ILE A 97 -7.86 -17.19 -9.87
C ILE A 97 -9.22 -16.96 -9.19
N CYS A 98 -10.13 -17.94 -9.26
CA CYS A 98 -11.45 -17.85 -8.62
C CYS A 98 -11.30 -17.74 -7.08
N ILE A 99 -10.41 -18.52 -6.48
CA ILE A 99 -10.13 -18.45 -5.02
C ILE A 99 -9.52 -17.09 -4.69
N GLY A 100 -8.56 -16.60 -5.47
CA GLY A 100 -7.94 -15.29 -5.28
C GLY A 100 -8.94 -14.13 -5.39
N LEU A 101 -9.84 -14.17 -6.37
CA LEU A 101 -10.93 -13.21 -6.54
C LEU A 101 -11.95 -13.32 -5.39
N GLY A 102 -12.28 -14.52 -4.93
CA GLY A 102 -13.18 -14.76 -3.80
C GLY A 102 -12.60 -14.20 -2.49
N ILE A 103 -11.33 -14.50 -2.19
CA ILE A 103 -10.62 -13.96 -1.03
C ILE A 103 -10.46 -12.44 -1.16
N GLY A 104 -10.07 -11.93 -2.33
CA GLY A 104 -9.93 -10.50 -2.60
C GLY A 104 -11.26 -9.75 -2.43
N SER A 105 -12.36 -10.28 -2.96
CA SER A 105 -13.71 -9.73 -2.79
C SER A 105 -14.16 -9.76 -1.31
N HIS A 106 -13.88 -10.85 -0.60
CA HIS A 106 -14.20 -10.96 0.83
C HIS A 106 -13.41 -9.92 1.66
N TRP A 107 -12.11 -9.77 1.40
CA TRP A 107 -11.28 -8.75 2.07
C TRP A 107 -11.70 -7.32 1.70
N TYR A 108 -12.08 -7.09 0.45
CA TYR A 108 -12.59 -5.79 0.01
C TYR A 108 -13.90 -5.44 0.73
N ASN A 109 -14.86 -6.37 0.80
CA ASN A 109 -16.12 -6.18 1.52
C ASN A 109 -15.92 -6.01 3.03
N MET A 110 -14.99 -6.76 3.64
CA MET A 110 -14.67 -6.58 5.07
C MET A 110 -14.13 -5.18 5.39
N ARG A 111 -13.39 -4.56 4.45
CA ARG A 111 -12.90 -3.18 4.61
C ARG A 111 -13.97 -2.12 4.43
N GLN A 112 -15.10 -2.47 3.81
CA GLN A 112 -16.22 -1.55 3.58
C GLN A 112 -17.29 -1.63 4.68
N VAL A 113 -17.17 -2.54 5.66
CA VAL A 113 -18.05 -2.50 6.85
C VAL A 113 -17.64 -1.23 7.62
N PRO A 114 -18.48 -0.18 7.61
CA PRO A 114 -18.19 0.98 8.44
C PRO A 114 -18.07 0.50 9.89
N PRO A 115 -17.14 1.06 10.67
CA PRO A 115 -17.11 0.77 12.10
C PRO A 115 -18.52 1.02 12.67
N PRO A 116 -19.00 0.20 13.60
CA PRO A 116 -20.28 0.43 14.23
C PRO A 116 -20.28 1.86 14.77
N ASP A 117 -21.44 2.54 14.64
CA ASP A 117 -21.59 3.89 15.19
C ASP A 117 -21.16 3.89 16.67
N PRO A 118 -20.35 4.86 17.08
CA PRO A 118 -19.90 4.92 18.46
C PRO A 118 -21.10 5.05 19.40
N LEU A 119 -21.09 4.24 20.44
CA LEU A 119 -22.12 4.29 21.49
C LEU A 119 -22.02 5.62 22.22
N ASP A 120 -23.19 6.21 22.53
CA ASP A 120 -23.26 7.41 23.35
C ASP A 120 -23.32 7.03 24.84
N TYR A 121 -22.41 7.57 25.63
CA TYR A 121 -22.44 7.54 27.08
C TYR A 121 -23.08 8.82 27.59
N VAL A 122 -24.00 8.67 28.51
CA VAL A 122 -24.77 9.77 29.10
C VAL A 122 -24.59 9.76 30.60
N VAL A 123 -24.13 10.89 31.17
CA VAL A 123 -24.04 11.13 32.60
C VAL A 123 -25.08 12.20 32.94
N LEU A 124 -25.94 11.89 33.90
CA LEU A 124 -27.06 12.75 34.34
C LEU A 124 -26.89 13.15 35.79
N ALA A 125 -27.10 14.42 36.08
CA ALA A 125 -27.33 14.93 37.43
C ALA A 125 -28.77 15.47 37.48
N ASP A 126 -29.66 14.79 38.20
CA ASP A 126 -31.04 15.15 38.31
C ASP A 126 -31.22 16.46 39.12
N ASN A 127 -32.49 16.95 39.17
CA ASN A 127 -32.82 18.13 39.94
C ASN A 127 -32.43 17.99 41.43
N GLY A 128 -31.66 18.97 41.93
CA GLY A 128 -31.16 19.00 43.29
C GLY A 128 -29.98 18.06 43.56
N GLN A 129 -29.49 17.32 42.56
CA GLN A 129 -28.37 16.44 42.68
C GLN A 129 -27.13 17.03 42.00
N ARG A 130 -25.95 16.56 42.40
CA ARG A 130 -24.67 16.80 41.75
C ARG A 130 -23.99 15.47 41.46
N ALA A 131 -23.32 15.39 40.37
CA ALA A 131 -22.57 14.18 40.00
C ALA A 131 -21.12 14.54 39.68
N SER A 132 -20.22 13.58 39.81
CA SER A 132 -18.86 13.70 39.31
C SER A 132 -18.49 12.49 38.48
N VAL A 133 -17.74 12.71 37.40
CA VAL A 133 -17.28 11.66 36.51
C VAL A 133 -15.81 11.90 36.15
N VAL A 134 -15.05 10.82 36.04
CA VAL A 134 -13.71 10.83 35.48
C VAL A 134 -13.79 10.23 34.09
N LEU A 135 -13.43 11.02 33.08
CA LEU A 135 -13.42 10.61 31.69
C LEU A 135 -12.22 9.68 31.41
N PRO A 136 -12.23 8.92 30.29
CA PRO A 136 -11.17 7.95 29.97
C PRO A 136 -9.76 8.54 29.86
N ASP A 137 -9.62 9.85 29.60
CA ASP A 137 -8.35 10.58 29.52
C ASP A 137 -7.85 11.10 30.88
N GLY A 138 -8.61 10.83 31.97
CA GLY A 138 -8.32 11.31 33.32
C GLY A 138 -8.89 12.70 33.62
N THR A 139 -9.59 13.35 32.68
CA THR A 139 -10.32 14.61 32.93
C THR A 139 -11.40 14.38 33.95
N LYS A 140 -11.47 15.27 34.97
CA LYS A 140 -12.51 15.24 36.00
C LYS A 140 -13.56 16.27 35.68
N VAL A 141 -14.82 15.86 35.78
CA VAL A 141 -15.98 16.73 35.53
C VAL A 141 -16.92 16.67 36.70
N TRP A 142 -17.33 17.84 37.22
CA TRP A 142 -18.36 17.97 38.26
C TRP A 142 -19.58 18.62 37.63
N LEU A 143 -20.67 17.87 37.60
CA LEU A 143 -21.96 18.27 37.06
C LEU A 143 -22.79 18.92 38.16
N ASN A 144 -23.32 20.10 37.90
CA ASN A 144 -24.29 20.74 38.75
C ASN A 144 -25.68 20.13 38.56
N SER A 145 -26.64 20.57 39.35
CA SER A 145 -28.04 20.12 39.26
C SER A 145 -28.63 20.33 37.86
N HIS A 146 -29.52 19.44 37.44
CA HIS A 146 -30.20 19.51 36.12
C HIS A 146 -29.20 19.57 34.94
N THR A 147 -28.20 18.70 34.98
CA THR A 147 -27.13 18.71 33.99
C THR A 147 -26.97 17.35 33.30
N LYS A 148 -26.78 17.40 31.99
CA LYS A 148 -26.53 16.24 31.15
C LYS A 148 -25.19 16.40 30.41
N LEU A 149 -24.32 15.41 30.54
CA LEU A 149 -23.05 15.31 29.83
C LEU A 149 -23.06 14.07 28.93
N ASN A 150 -22.83 14.25 27.65
CA ASN A 150 -22.74 13.17 26.68
C ASN A 150 -21.32 13.10 26.10
N TYR A 151 -20.81 11.88 25.89
CA TYR A 151 -19.59 11.61 25.15
C TYR A 151 -19.68 10.25 24.46
N LYS A 152 -18.94 10.07 23.37
CA LYS A 152 -18.98 8.86 22.55
C LYS A 152 -17.97 7.81 23.03
N SER A 153 -18.20 6.54 22.66
CA SER A 153 -17.30 5.42 22.99
C SER A 153 -15.91 5.52 22.33
N ASP A 154 -15.77 6.31 21.27
CA ASP A 154 -14.51 6.63 20.61
C ASP A 154 -13.83 7.91 21.16
N TYR A 155 -14.32 8.43 22.29
CA TYR A 155 -13.72 9.54 23.02
C TYR A 155 -12.22 9.32 23.27
N GLY A 156 -11.42 10.31 22.91
CA GLY A 156 -9.97 10.26 23.08
C GLY A 156 -9.22 9.49 22.01
N VAL A 157 -9.88 8.91 21.00
CA VAL A 157 -9.20 8.25 19.86
C VAL A 157 -8.71 9.30 18.87
N LYS A 158 -9.59 10.17 18.39
CA LYS A 158 -9.26 11.28 17.46
C LYS A 158 -9.27 12.62 18.19
N GLU A 159 -10.32 12.86 18.95
CA GLU A 159 -10.55 14.09 19.72
C GLU A 159 -11.20 13.73 21.07
N ARG A 160 -11.14 14.66 22.00
CA ARG A 160 -11.75 14.53 23.33
C ARG A 160 -12.97 15.43 23.38
N SER A 161 -14.07 15.01 22.73
CA SER A 161 -15.28 15.83 22.57
C SER A 161 -16.39 15.36 23.51
N VAL A 162 -17.01 16.32 24.18
CA VAL A 162 -18.19 16.13 25.03
C VAL A 162 -19.28 17.14 24.68
N SER A 163 -20.55 16.80 24.90
CA SER A 163 -21.68 17.71 24.77
C SER A 163 -22.30 17.95 26.14
N LEU A 164 -22.53 19.22 26.48
CA LEU A 164 -23.06 19.66 27.76
C LEU A 164 -24.40 20.38 27.58
N SER A 165 -25.38 20.00 28.38
CA SER A 165 -26.60 20.78 28.63
C SER A 165 -26.72 20.93 30.15
N GLY A 166 -26.75 22.14 30.68
CA GLY A 166 -26.67 22.46 32.10
C GLY A 166 -25.33 23.13 32.47
N GLU A 167 -24.82 22.84 33.66
CA GLU A 167 -23.61 23.45 34.18
C GLU A 167 -22.61 22.42 34.68
N ALA A 168 -21.33 22.55 34.23
CA ALA A 168 -20.26 21.69 34.68
C ALA A 168 -18.94 22.40 34.84
N TYR A 169 -18.19 21.99 35.86
CA TYR A 169 -16.80 22.38 36.09
C TYR A 169 -15.88 21.26 35.58
N PHE A 170 -14.86 21.64 34.84
CA PHE A 170 -13.91 20.73 34.20
C PHE A 170 -12.50 20.97 34.73
N GLU A 171 -11.83 19.92 35.18
CA GLU A 171 -10.37 19.85 35.34
C GLU A 171 -9.79 18.97 34.22
N VAL A 172 -9.37 19.61 33.13
CA VAL A 172 -8.94 18.89 31.92
C VAL A 172 -7.53 18.36 32.08
N SER A 173 -7.36 17.08 31.82
CA SER A 173 -6.05 16.42 31.76
C SER A 173 -5.18 17.04 30.67
N LYS A 174 -3.92 17.36 30.98
CA LYS A 174 -2.98 17.98 30.03
C LYS A 174 -2.67 17.04 28.88
N ASP A 175 -3.05 17.41 27.66
CA ASP A 175 -2.71 16.71 26.43
C ASP A 175 -2.59 17.74 25.30
N THR A 176 -1.40 17.99 24.84
CA THR A 176 -1.08 18.98 23.79
C THR A 176 -1.33 18.44 22.38
N LEU A 177 -1.53 17.13 22.24
CA LEU A 177 -1.74 16.49 20.94
C LEU A 177 -3.22 16.41 20.55
N ARG A 178 -4.11 16.28 21.54
CA ARG A 178 -5.55 16.15 21.33
C ARG A 178 -6.29 17.21 22.15
N ARG A 179 -7.01 18.05 21.45
CA ARG A 179 -7.83 19.08 22.05
C ARG A 179 -9.00 18.46 22.83
N PHE A 180 -9.36 19.10 23.95
CA PHE A 180 -10.59 18.82 24.67
C PHE A 180 -11.65 19.82 24.22
N LEU A 181 -12.81 19.32 23.75
CA LEU A 181 -13.88 20.11 23.20
C LEU A 181 -15.14 19.93 24.01
N VAL A 182 -15.73 21.04 24.47
CA VAL A 182 -17.07 21.06 25.06
C VAL A 182 -18.03 21.76 24.12
N ASN A 183 -19.01 21.01 23.62
CA ASN A 183 -20.11 21.55 22.82
C ASN A 183 -21.26 21.91 23.74
N ALA A 184 -21.53 23.22 23.89
CA ALA A 184 -22.57 23.76 24.77
C ALA A 184 -23.57 24.60 23.93
N GLY A 185 -24.52 23.91 23.29
CA GLY A 185 -25.39 24.52 22.28
C GLY A 185 -24.59 25.01 21.06
N ASP A 186 -24.67 26.32 20.77
CA ASP A 186 -23.93 26.94 19.65
C ASP A 186 -22.49 27.34 20.03
N MET A 187 -22.14 27.29 21.32
CA MET A 187 -20.81 27.62 21.82
C MET A 187 -19.92 26.35 21.87
N GLU A 188 -18.74 26.45 21.30
CA GLU A 188 -17.67 25.47 21.40
C GLU A 188 -16.54 26.00 22.30
N VAL A 189 -16.12 25.19 23.27
CA VAL A 189 -15.07 25.53 24.23
C VAL A 189 -13.90 24.55 24.03
N GLU A 190 -12.74 25.06 23.67
CA GLU A 190 -11.52 24.29 23.37
C GLU A 190 -10.49 24.50 24.46
N ALA A 191 -9.95 23.37 25.00
CA ALA A 191 -8.98 23.37 26.08
C ALA A 191 -7.83 22.34 25.83
N LEU A 192 -6.65 22.59 26.40
CA LEU A 192 -5.48 21.71 26.30
C LEU A 192 -5.00 21.15 27.64
N GLY A 193 -5.59 21.60 28.73
CA GLY A 193 -5.18 21.24 30.10
C GLY A 193 -5.41 22.41 31.04
N THR A 194 -6.66 22.68 31.35
CA THR A 194 -7.19 23.89 31.98
C THR A 194 -8.27 23.54 33.00
N ALA A 195 -8.54 24.47 33.92
CA ALA A 195 -9.66 24.40 34.84
C ALA A 195 -10.66 25.50 34.49
N PHE A 196 -11.89 25.13 34.14
CA PHE A 196 -12.94 26.07 33.72
C PHE A 196 -14.34 25.57 34.03
N ASN A 197 -15.30 26.49 34.09
CA ASN A 197 -16.73 26.21 34.24
C ASN A 197 -17.47 26.58 32.95
N VAL A 198 -18.46 25.78 32.57
CA VAL A 198 -19.39 26.08 31.48
C VAL A 198 -20.80 25.99 32.03
N LYS A 199 -21.59 27.07 31.89
CA LYS A 199 -23.00 27.14 32.21
C LYS A 199 -23.81 27.33 30.92
N ALA A 200 -24.59 26.33 30.56
CA ALA A 200 -25.36 26.25 29.30
C ALA A 200 -26.70 25.56 29.51
N TYR A 201 -27.53 26.07 30.40
CA TYR A 201 -28.88 25.60 30.55
C TYR A 201 -29.75 25.96 29.36
N GLU A 202 -30.64 25.09 28.94
CA GLU A 202 -31.50 25.33 27.78
C GLU A 202 -32.44 26.51 28.00
N GLU A 203 -32.94 26.68 29.23
CA GLU A 203 -33.81 27.75 29.65
C GLU A 203 -33.16 29.12 29.83
N ASP A 204 -31.82 29.17 29.97
CA ASP A 204 -31.10 30.43 30.10
C ASP A 204 -30.87 31.08 28.71
N ASP A 205 -30.98 32.39 28.63
CA ASP A 205 -30.72 33.17 27.41
C ASP A 205 -29.21 33.23 27.06
N GLU A 206 -28.38 32.85 28.01
CA GLU A 206 -26.93 32.97 27.89
C GLU A 206 -26.20 31.67 28.12
N VAL A 207 -25.08 31.49 27.43
CA VAL A 207 -24.07 30.47 27.73
C VAL A 207 -22.83 31.16 28.25
N VAL A 208 -22.35 30.76 29.42
CA VAL A 208 -21.20 31.38 30.10
C VAL A 208 -20.07 30.39 30.26
N THR A 209 -18.87 30.79 29.87
CA THR A 209 -17.64 30.05 30.15
C THR A 209 -16.72 30.89 31.00
N THR A 210 -16.31 30.41 32.17
CA THR A 210 -15.39 31.09 33.09
C THR A 210 -14.11 30.27 33.24
N LEU A 211 -12.96 30.89 33.04
CA LEU A 211 -11.65 30.24 33.14
C LEU A 211 -11.01 30.52 34.49
N PHE A 212 -10.51 29.46 35.15
CA PHE A 212 -9.80 29.56 36.43
C PHE A 212 -8.30 29.30 36.26
N GLU A 213 -7.89 28.36 35.42
CA GLU A 213 -6.47 28.04 35.21
C GLU A 213 -6.20 27.65 33.75
N GLY A 214 -5.10 28.18 33.19
CA GLY A 214 -4.61 27.86 31.86
C GLY A 214 -5.10 28.82 30.79
N SER A 215 -5.52 28.35 29.63
CA SER A 215 -6.08 29.13 28.52
C SER A 215 -7.14 28.31 27.79
N VAL A 216 -8.25 28.95 27.48
CA VAL A 216 -9.41 28.35 26.80
C VAL A 216 -9.78 29.21 25.59
N ARG A 217 -10.06 28.57 24.49
CA ARG A 217 -10.62 29.21 23.31
C ARG A 217 -12.12 28.89 23.26
N THR A 218 -12.94 29.93 23.31
CA THR A 218 -14.39 29.87 23.13
C THR A 218 -14.76 30.39 21.74
N ALA A 219 -15.60 29.64 21.03
CA ALA A 219 -16.01 29.98 19.67
C ALA A 219 -17.51 29.82 19.47
N VAL A 220 -18.09 30.71 18.63
CA VAL A 220 -19.47 30.64 18.14
C VAL A 220 -19.43 30.91 16.64
N GLY A 221 -19.68 29.91 15.83
CA GLY A 221 -19.55 30.01 14.37
C GLY A 221 -18.14 30.39 13.94
N LYS A 222 -17.94 31.63 13.43
CA LYS A 222 -16.63 32.14 13.00
C LYS A 222 -15.93 33.03 14.01
N GLU A 223 -16.67 33.50 15.00
CA GLU A 223 -16.15 34.37 16.05
C GLU A 223 -15.53 33.52 17.17
N PHE A 224 -14.44 34.00 17.73
CA PHE A 224 -13.80 33.34 18.86
C PHE A 224 -13.11 34.32 19.79
N VAL A 225 -12.97 33.92 21.05
CA VAL A 225 -12.23 34.63 22.09
C VAL A 225 -11.32 33.64 22.79
N ILE A 226 -10.13 34.11 23.18
CA ILE A 226 -9.19 33.32 24.01
C ILE A 226 -9.25 33.92 25.41
N LEU A 227 -9.63 33.12 26.38
CA LEU A 227 -9.71 33.48 27.79
C LEU A 227 -8.38 33.23 28.49
N SER A 228 -8.02 34.18 29.36
CA SER A 228 -7.01 34.08 30.40
C SER A 228 -7.67 33.78 31.75
N PRO A 229 -6.92 33.31 32.77
CA PRO A 229 -7.49 33.11 34.11
C PRO A 229 -8.25 34.31 34.62
N ASP A 230 -9.37 34.07 35.30
CA ASP A 230 -10.32 35.03 35.86
C ASP A 230 -11.12 35.84 34.79
N GLU A 231 -11.13 35.34 33.55
CA GLU A 231 -11.92 35.92 32.47
C GLU A 231 -13.11 35.02 32.12
N SER A 232 -14.17 35.62 31.59
CA SER A 232 -15.40 34.94 31.16
C SER A 232 -15.81 35.36 29.75
N ALA A 233 -16.32 34.38 29.01
CA ALA A 233 -17.04 34.61 27.75
C ALA A 233 -18.52 34.35 27.97
N VAL A 234 -19.35 35.25 27.50
CA VAL A 234 -20.82 35.18 27.56
C VAL A 234 -21.35 35.20 26.12
N PHE A 235 -22.03 34.16 25.75
CA PHE A 235 -22.74 34.10 24.48
C PHE A 235 -24.23 34.27 24.73
N ASN A 236 -24.81 35.34 24.17
CA ASN A 236 -26.24 35.55 24.23
C ASN A 236 -26.94 34.90 23.03
N LYS A 237 -27.82 33.91 23.32
CA LYS A 237 -28.51 33.09 22.31
C LYS A 237 -29.44 33.91 21.41
N SER A 238 -30.11 34.96 21.99
CA SER A 238 -31.07 35.73 21.27
C SER A 238 -30.43 36.74 20.28
N SER A 239 -29.32 37.38 20.67
CA SER A 239 -28.59 38.33 19.85
C SER A 239 -27.48 37.71 19.00
N HIS A 240 -27.14 36.43 19.25
CA HIS A 240 -26.00 35.74 18.65
C HIS A 240 -24.67 36.50 18.82
N CYS A 241 -24.52 37.17 19.96
CA CYS A 241 -23.36 37.99 20.28
C CYS A 241 -22.46 37.28 21.30
N LEU A 242 -21.16 37.18 21.01
CA LEU A 242 -20.15 36.69 21.95
C LEU A 242 -19.49 37.89 22.62
N LEU A 243 -19.69 38.02 23.91
CA LEU A 243 -19.11 39.06 24.76
C LEU A 243 -18.00 38.49 25.62
N TYR A 244 -17.05 39.34 25.92
CA TYR A 244 -15.90 39.02 26.77
C TYR A 244 -15.89 39.98 27.97
N THR A 245 -15.63 39.44 29.16
CA THR A 245 -15.53 40.24 30.40
C THR A 245 -14.34 39.79 31.22
N SER A 246 -13.64 40.79 31.79
CA SER A 246 -12.47 40.56 32.66
C SER A 246 -12.82 40.46 34.15
N ASP A 247 -14.11 40.56 34.52
CA ASP A 247 -14.57 40.38 35.91
C ASP A 247 -15.33 39.06 36.01
N ALA A 248 -14.66 38.04 36.43
CA ALA A 248 -15.24 36.72 36.70
C ALA A 248 -15.35 36.42 38.20
#